data_65cf9019815091cdc0aff1b6af669333
#
_entry.id   65cf9019815091cdc0aff1b6af669333
#
_cell.length_a   1.000
_cell.length_b   1.000
_cell.length_c   1.000
_cell.angle_alpha   90.00
_cell.angle_beta   90.00
_cell.angle_gamma   90.00
#
_symmetry.space_group_name_H-M   'P 1'
#
loop_
_entity.id
_entity.type
_entity.pdbx_description
1 polymer ?
#
loop_
_entity_poly.entity_id
_entity_poly.type
_entity_poly.pdbx_seq_one_letter_code
_entity_poly.pdbx_strand_id
1 'polypeptide(L)'
;MNNHYDIIIIGAGPAGMSASCLASKYKVKILVLDVAISPGGQIFRAVETNQSRHKQKFGTNYLNGIKLVNKFRKCSIDYQSRAKVWHLSENGEVHYLKDNKTHFVKAKHILITTGAQERPFPVTGWTLNGVMTAGAAQILLKESNLGIQNAVFVGTGPLLYLIAHQYLMMGIPIKAVIDTTPLSNYFRAIPKIVGLRGNYNEIYKGIKWIGDIKKSNTFFISRISDFRIL
;
A
#
# COMPACT_ATOMS: atom_id res chain seq x y z
N MET A 1 -12.96 31.70 3.63
CA MET A 1 -12.01 30.70 4.19
C MET A 1 -10.62 31.16 3.87
N ASN A 2 -9.69 31.03 4.82
CA ASN A 2 -8.32 31.49 4.64
C ASN A 2 -7.58 30.48 3.74
N ASN A 3 -7.46 30.75 2.44
CA ASN A 3 -6.96 29.82 1.42
C ASN A 3 -5.42 29.68 1.40
N HIS A 4 -4.72 30.22 2.42
CA HIS A 4 -3.27 30.20 2.51
C HIS A 4 -2.79 29.30 3.63
N TYR A 5 -1.82 28.42 3.30
CA TYR A 5 -1.14 27.51 4.21
C TYR A 5 0.37 27.73 4.15
N ASP A 6 1.08 27.35 5.18
CA ASP A 6 2.54 27.28 5.14
C ASP A 6 2.99 26.04 4.37
N ILE A 7 2.30 24.91 4.65
CA ILE A 7 2.61 23.62 4.03
C ILE A 7 1.32 22.95 3.57
N ILE A 8 1.29 22.47 2.31
CA ILE A 8 0.29 21.53 1.83
C ILE A 8 0.97 20.18 1.61
N ILE A 9 0.39 19.11 2.17
CA ILE A 9 0.84 17.73 2.01
C ILE A 9 -0.19 16.97 1.19
N ILE A 10 0.21 16.39 0.06
CA ILE A 10 -0.67 15.64 -0.82
C ILE A 10 -0.43 14.14 -0.60
N GLY A 11 -1.40 13.48 0.02
CA GLY A 11 -1.36 12.09 0.42
C GLY A 11 -1.19 11.90 1.93
N ALA A 12 -2.13 11.20 2.57
CA ALA A 12 -2.10 10.81 3.98
C ALA A 12 -1.66 9.35 4.15
N GLY A 13 -0.71 8.90 3.33
CA GLY A 13 0.01 7.66 3.55
C GLY A 13 1.05 7.79 4.68
N PRO A 14 1.84 6.75 4.97
CA PRO A 14 2.84 6.78 6.06
C PRO A 14 3.78 7.99 5.98
N ALA A 15 4.23 8.36 4.79
CA ALA A 15 5.12 9.50 4.57
C ALA A 15 4.43 10.82 4.92
N GLY A 16 3.24 11.06 4.36
CA GLY A 16 2.49 12.30 4.61
C GLY A 16 2.06 12.44 6.07
N MET A 17 1.60 11.36 6.70
CA MET A 17 1.27 11.35 8.12
C MET A 17 2.49 11.67 9.00
N SER A 18 3.65 11.06 8.69
CA SER A 18 4.87 11.30 9.46
C SER A 18 5.36 12.74 9.31
N ALA A 19 5.33 13.28 8.08
CA ALA A 19 5.70 14.66 7.80
C ALA A 19 4.78 15.65 8.50
N SER A 20 3.46 15.45 8.43
CA SER A 20 2.49 16.31 9.09
C SER A 20 2.60 16.25 10.62
N CYS A 21 2.83 15.07 11.20
CA CYS A 21 3.07 14.92 12.64
C CYS A 21 4.39 15.58 13.10
N LEU A 22 5.36 15.69 12.24
CA LEU A 22 6.61 16.42 12.56
C LEU A 22 6.35 17.92 12.43
N ALA A 23 5.79 18.36 11.32
CA ALA A 23 5.54 19.78 11.06
C ALA A 23 4.57 20.42 12.07
N SER A 24 3.58 19.66 12.57
CA SER A 24 2.60 20.14 13.57
C SER A 24 3.22 20.52 14.92
N LYS A 25 4.50 20.15 15.16
CA LYS A 25 5.23 20.60 16.36
C LYS A 25 5.70 22.05 16.28
N TYR A 26 5.63 22.63 15.09
CA TYR A 26 6.01 24.00 14.82
C TYR A 26 4.73 24.86 14.62
N LYS A 27 4.85 26.15 14.77
CA LYS A 27 3.73 27.09 14.59
C LYS A 27 3.47 27.35 13.08
N VAL A 28 3.17 26.30 12.32
CA VAL A 28 2.91 26.37 10.88
C VAL A 28 1.51 25.86 10.57
N LYS A 29 0.82 26.48 9.62
CA LYS A 29 -0.50 26.11 9.16
C LYS A 29 -0.37 25.01 8.09
N ILE A 30 -0.91 23.82 8.37
CA ILE A 30 -0.74 22.62 7.56
C ILE A 30 -2.08 22.17 7.01
N LEU A 31 -2.16 21.93 5.70
CA LEU A 31 -3.25 21.23 5.05
C LEU A 31 -2.75 19.88 4.55
N VAL A 32 -3.51 18.82 4.83
CA VAL A 32 -3.26 17.48 4.28
C VAL A 32 -4.44 17.07 3.40
N LEU A 33 -4.20 16.79 2.13
CA LEU A 33 -5.21 16.36 1.15
C LEU A 33 -5.01 14.88 0.83
N ASP A 34 -6.08 14.09 0.92
CA ASP A 34 -6.03 12.67 0.51
C ASP A 34 -7.31 12.27 -0.23
N VAL A 35 -7.16 11.50 -1.29
CA VAL A 35 -8.28 10.97 -2.07
C VAL A 35 -9.04 9.87 -1.32
N ALA A 36 -8.36 9.17 -0.40
CA ALA A 36 -8.98 8.12 0.40
C ALA A 36 -9.94 8.66 1.47
N ILE A 37 -10.82 7.78 1.94
CA ILE A 37 -11.78 8.09 3.02
C ILE A 37 -11.07 8.26 4.36
N SER A 38 -10.02 7.45 4.59
CA SER A 38 -9.26 7.42 5.83
C SER A 38 -7.75 7.45 5.57
N PRO A 39 -6.95 7.99 6.51
CA PRO A 39 -5.50 8.01 6.36
C PRO A 39 -4.92 6.59 6.47
N GLY A 40 -3.72 6.39 5.91
CA GLY A 40 -3.02 5.11 5.95
C GLY A 40 -2.33 4.74 4.63
N GLY A 41 -2.80 5.29 3.51
CA GLY A 41 -2.31 4.96 2.18
C GLY A 41 -2.48 3.48 1.84
N GLN A 42 -1.65 2.92 0.98
CA GLN A 42 -1.75 1.52 0.56
C GLN A 42 -1.36 0.54 1.68
N ILE A 43 -0.33 0.88 2.47
CA ILE A 43 0.23 -0.02 3.49
C ILE A 43 -0.76 -0.19 4.65
N PHE A 44 -1.29 0.92 5.18
CA PHE A 44 -2.18 0.95 6.35
C PHE A 44 -3.64 1.20 5.97
N ARG A 45 -4.02 0.82 4.74
CA ARG A 45 -5.37 0.99 4.22
C ARG A 45 -6.40 0.34 5.15
N ALA A 46 -7.42 1.12 5.55
CA ALA A 46 -8.49 0.70 6.45
C ALA A 46 -8.00 0.14 7.80
N VAL A 47 -6.80 0.56 8.29
CA VAL A 47 -6.24 0.03 9.54
C VAL A 47 -7.12 0.35 10.75
N GLU A 48 -7.79 1.49 10.77
CA GLU A 48 -8.70 1.88 11.85
C GLU A 48 -9.89 0.90 11.95
N THR A 49 -10.48 0.53 10.82
CA THR A 49 -11.61 -0.40 10.74
C THR A 49 -11.17 -1.84 11.00
N ASN A 50 -10.03 -2.24 10.44
CA ASN A 50 -9.53 -3.63 10.54
C ASN A 50 -8.93 -3.95 11.91
N GLN A 51 -8.57 -2.96 12.72
CA GLN A 51 -8.08 -3.19 14.07
C GLN A 51 -9.10 -3.96 14.93
N SER A 52 -10.37 -3.66 14.79
CA SER A 52 -11.43 -4.34 15.53
C SER A 52 -11.84 -5.67 14.91
N ARG A 53 -11.80 -5.78 13.58
CA ARG A 53 -12.31 -6.93 12.83
C ARG A 53 -11.28 -8.05 12.65
N HIS A 54 -10.00 -7.70 12.47
CA HIS A 54 -8.96 -8.63 12.01
C HIS A 54 -7.63 -8.44 12.73
N LYS A 55 -7.68 -8.29 14.05
CA LYS A 55 -6.57 -7.90 14.94
C LYS A 55 -5.23 -8.65 14.73
N GLN A 56 -5.24 -9.84 14.11
CA GLN A 56 -4.02 -10.64 13.92
C GLN A 56 -3.79 -11.08 12.46
N LYS A 57 -4.77 -10.92 11.56
CA LYS A 57 -4.74 -11.55 10.23
C LYS A 57 -3.85 -10.83 9.22
N PHE A 58 -3.67 -9.51 9.34
CA PHE A 58 -2.80 -8.72 8.45
C PHE A 58 -1.35 -8.57 8.92
N GLY A 59 -1.02 -9.11 10.10
CA GLY A 59 0.31 -9.06 10.68
C GLY A 59 0.61 -7.79 11.50
N THR A 60 1.63 -7.89 12.36
CA THR A 60 2.00 -6.84 13.34
C THR A 60 2.43 -5.53 12.68
N ASN A 61 3.12 -5.58 11.54
CA ASN A 61 3.56 -4.38 10.83
C ASN A 61 2.38 -3.53 10.34
N TYR A 62 1.31 -4.18 9.87
CA TYR A 62 0.09 -3.49 9.49
C TYR A 62 -0.59 -2.84 10.71
N LEU A 63 -0.70 -3.58 11.81
CA LEU A 63 -1.30 -3.07 13.04
C LEU A 63 -0.51 -1.91 13.68
N ASN A 64 0.80 -1.86 13.51
CA ASN A 64 1.60 -0.74 13.96
C ASN A 64 1.22 0.58 13.27
N GLY A 65 0.59 0.51 12.09
CA GLY A 65 0.04 1.68 11.41
C GLY A 65 -1.00 2.44 12.22
N ILE A 66 -1.73 1.75 13.12
CA ILE A 66 -2.72 2.43 13.97
C ILE A 66 -2.08 3.44 14.92
N LYS A 67 -0.85 3.20 15.38
CA LYS A 67 -0.12 4.14 16.24
C LYS A 67 0.17 5.45 15.48
N LEU A 68 0.56 5.33 14.21
CA LEU A 68 0.81 6.50 13.37
C LEU A 68 -0.47 7.24 13.03
N VAL A 69 -1.54 6.53 12.68
CA VAL A 69 -2.86 7.13 12.41
C VAL A 69 -3.39 7.86 13.65
N ASN A 70 -3.33 7.23 14.82
CA ASN A 70 -3.77 7.85 16.08
C ASN A 70 -2.95 9.11 16.42
N LYS A 71 -1.64 9.09 16.14
CA LYS A 71 -0.79 10.27 16.29
C LYS A 71 -1.18 11.38 15.33
N PHE A 72 -1.40 11.03 14.06
CA PHE A 72 -1.85 11.95 13.01
C PHE A 72 -3.18 12.62 13.37
N ARG A 73 -4.16 11.84 13.84
CA ARG A 73 -5.48 12.36 14.26
C ARG A 73 -5.42 13.37 15.43
N LYS A 74 -4.36 13.29 16.24
CA LYS A 74 -4.13 14.21 17.38
C LYS A 74 -3.34 15.45 17.00
N CYS A 75 -2.80 15.52 15.78
CA CYS A 75 -2.04 16.69 15.33
C CYS A 75 -2.96 17.86 15.02
N SER A 76 -2.50 19.09 15.30
CA SER A 76 -3.20 20.33 14.89
C SER A 76 -2.93 20.58 13.41
N ILE A 77 -3.74 19.97 12.55
CA ILE A 77 -3.67 20.05 11.09
C ILE A 77 -5.06 20.13 10.49
N ASP A 78 -5.17 20.74 9.32
CA ASP A 78 -6.38 20.66 8.50
C ASP A 78 -6.27 19.43 7.61
N TYR A 79 -7.07 18.38 7.90
CA TYR A 79 -7.08 17.14 7.12
C TYR A 79 -8.36 17.03 6.30
N GLN A 80 -8.20 16.96 4.98
CA GLN A 80 -9.29 16.82 4.02
C GLN A 80 -9.21 15.44 3.35
N SER A 81 -10.05 14.51 3.78
CA SER A 81 -10.27 13.23 3.09
C SER A 81 -11.19 13.42 1.89
N ARG A 82 -11.19 12.45 0.96
CA ARG A 82 -11.95 12.50 -0.31
C ARG A 82 -11.62 13.73 -1.15
N ALA A 83 -10.43 14.28 -0.98
CA ALA A 83 -9.93 15.44 -1.69
C ALA A 83 -8.98 14.98 -2.81
N LYS A 84 -9.47 14.99 -4.06
CA LYS A 84 -8.70 14.60 -5.23
C LYS A 84 -7.98 15.81 -5.81
N VAL A 85 -6.67 15.91 -5.58
CA VAL A 85 -5.83 16.92 -6.24
C VAL A 85 -5.71 16.59 -7.72
N TRP A 86 -5.93 17.58 -8.57
CA TRP A 86 -5.88 17.41 -10.02
C TRP A 86 -4.99 18.44 -10.74
N HIS A 87 -4.60 19.52 -10.04
CA HIS A 87 -3.69 20.52 -10.60
C HIS A 87 -2.79 21.12 -9.52
N LEU A 88 -1.55 21.36 -9.91
CA LEU A 88 -0.53 22.09 -9.14
C LEU A 88 0.07 23.14 -10.05
N SER A 89 0.12 24.39 -9.59
CA SER A 89 0.79 25.47 -10.30
C SER A 89 2.18 25.74 -9.74
N GLU A 90 3.03 26.34 -10.55
CA GLU A 90 4.38 26.80 -10.15
C GLU A 90 4.32 27.85 -9.02
N ASN A 91 3.22 28.59 -8.93
CA ASN A 91 3.00 29.62 -7.90
C ASN A 91 2.53 29.07 -6.56
N GLY A 92 2.55 27.73 -6.37
CA GLY A 92 2.14 27.07 -5.13
C GLY A 92 0.62 26.97 -4.93
N GLU A 93 -0.16 27.07 -6.00
CA GLU A 93 -1.60 26.82 -5.96
C GLU A 93 -1.89 25.34 -6.16
N VAL A 94 -2.80 24.81 -5.36
CA VAL A 94 -3.27 23.43 -5.40
C VAL A 94 -4.76 23.42 -5.64
N HIS A 95 -5.19 22.77 -6.73
CA HIS A 95 -6.60 22.60 -7.03
C HIS A 95 -7.03 21.18 -6.73
N TYR A 96 -8.13 21.04 -6.00
CA TYR A 96 -8.67 19.73 -5.65
C TYR A 96 -10.18 19.68 -5.74
N LEU A 97 -10.71 18.50 -6.05
CA LEU A 97 -12.13 18.20 -6.07
C LEU A 97 -12.51 17.52 -4.75
N LYS A 98 -13.54 18.06 -4.09
CA LYS A 98 -14.17 17.46 -2.92
C LYS A 98 -15.67 17.76 -2.94
N ASP A 99 -16.49 16.76 -2.62
CA ASP A 99 -17.96 16.87 -2.58
C ASP A 99 -18.53 17.50 -3.87
N ASN A 100 -18.01 17.08 -5.04
CA ASN A 100 -18.34 17.57 -6.38
C ASN A 100 -18.10 19.08 -6.60
N LYS A 101 -17.29 19.71 -5.75
CA LYS A 101 -16.89 21.11 -5.89
C LYS A 101 -15.37 21.23 -6.04
N THR A 102 -14.95 22.11 -6.93
CA THR A 102 -13.53 22.46 -7.05
C THR A 102 -13.18 23.50 -5.98
N HIS A 103 -12.08 23.22 -5.31
CA HIS A 103 -11.45 24.10 -4.33
C HIS A 103 -10.05 24.45 -4.80
N PHE A 104 -9.58 25.62 -4.42
CA PHE A 104 -8.19 26.03 -4.63
C PHE A 104 -7.62 26.64 -3.37
N VAL A 105 -6.39 26.30 -3.08
CA VAL A 105 -5.62 26.73 -1.92
C VAL A 105 -4.19 27.04 -2.35
N LYS A 106 -3.48 27.83 -1.57
CA LYS A 106 -2.11 28.22 -1.85
C LYS A 106 -1.22 27.92 -0.67
N ALA A 107 0.02 27.46 -0.93
CA ALA A 107 1.01 27.24 0.10
C ALA A 107 2.39 27.78 -0.28
N LYS A 108 3.21 28.03 0.75
CA LYS A 108 4.63 28.34 0.59
C LYS A 108 5.43 27.09 0.16
N HIS A 109 5.01 25.91 0.69
CA HIS A 109 5.66 24.64 0.40
C HIS A 109 4.62 23.58 0.11
N ILE A 110 4.86 22.76 -0.90
CA ILE A 110 4.03 21.60 -1.25
C ILE A 110 4.88 20.35 -1.12
N LEU A 111 4.40 19.40 -0.32
CA LEU A 111 5.02 18.09 -0.15
C LEU A 111 4.17 17.03 -0.83
N ILE A 112 4.71 16.39 -1.87
CA ILE A 112 4.04 15.34 -2.63
C ILE A 112 4.38 13.99 -2.02
N THR A 113 3.39 13.34 -1.39
CA THR A 113 3.51 12.04 -0.71
C THR A 113 2.46 11.06 -1.22
N THR A 114 2.17 11.12 -2.52
CA THR A 114 1.14 10.32 -3.18
C THR A 114 1.44 8.82 -3.24
N GLY A 115 2.66 8.42 -2.86
CA GLY A 115 3.08 7.04 -2.81
C GLY A 115 3.38 6.46 -4.19
N ALA A 116 3.15 5.14 -4.32
CA ALA A 116 3.37 4.40 -5.56
C ALA A 116 2.08 3.71 -5.99
N GLN A 117 1.89 3.62 -7.28
CA GLN A 117 0.82 2.87 -7.91
C GLN A 117 1.41 1.65 -8.61
N GLU A 118 0.74 0.52 -8.51
CA GLU A 118 1.14 -0.69 -9.18
C GLU A 118 0.99 -0.51 -10.69
N ARG A 119 2.05 -0.83 -11.43
CA ARG A 119 2.04 -0.80 -12.89
C ARG A 119 1.49 -2.14 -13.41
N PRO A 120 0.40 -2.14 -14.18
CA PRO A 120 -0.07 -3.36 -14.83
C PRO A 120 1.02 -3.95 -15.73
N PHE A 121 1.17 -5.26 -15.69
CA PHE A 121 2.11 -5.97 -16.55
C PHE A 121 1.35 -6.62 -17.72
N PRO A 122 1.58 -6.21 -18.98
CA PRO A 122 0.80 -6.63 -20.12
C PRO A 122 1.24 -8.02 -20.63
N VAL A 123 0.83 -9.06 -19.94
CA VAL A 123 0.94 -10.45 -20.43
C VAL A 123 -0.28 -10.80 -21.29
N THR A 124 -0.14 -11.79 -22.17
CA THR A 124 -1.29 -12.27 -22.96
C THR A 124 -2.46 -12.64 -22.04
N GLY A 125 -3.63 -12.06 -22.28
CA GLY A 125 -4.83 -12.28 -21.48
C GLY A 125 -4.99 -11.36 -20.25
N TRP A 126 -4.11 -10.40 -20.03
CA TRP A 126 -4.18 -9.50 -18.85
C TRP A 126 -5.45 -8.65 -18.77
N THR A 127 -6.18 -8.49 -19.88
CA THR A 127 -7.47 -7.76 -19.95
C THR A 127 -8.69 -8.64 -19.80
N LEU A 128 -8.53 -9.94 -19.60
CA LEU A 128 -9.64 -10.85 -19.40
C LEU A 128 -10.37 -10.57 -18.07
N ASN A 129 -11.66 -10.88 -18.05
CA ASN A 129 -12.46 -10.75 -16.84
C ASN A 129 -11.89 -11.62 -15.71
N GLY A 130 -11.78 -11.02 -14.51
CA GLY A 130 -11.20 -11.68 -13.35
C GLY A 130 -9.70 -11.52 -13.21
N VAL A 131 -9.01 -10.92 -14.21
CA VAL A 131 -7.60 -10.57 -14.11
C VAL A 131 -7.47 -9.19 -13.50
N MET A 132 -6.64 -9.09 -12.45
CA MET A 132 -6.36 -7.83 -11.77
C MET A 132 -4.94 -7.82 -11.20
N THR A 133 -4.44 -6.66 -10.86
CA THR A 133 -3.16 -6.55 -10.18
C THR A 133 -3.26 -7.07 -8.74
N ALA A 134 -2.16 -7.60 -8.21
CA ALA A 134 -2.12 -8.12 -6.84
C ALA A 134 -2.43 -7.03 -5.80
N GLY A 135 -2.01 -5.78 -6.08
CA GLY A 135 -2.36 -4.63 -5.24
C GLY A 135 -3.85 -4.33 -5.22
N ALA A 136 -4.55 -4.45 -6.35
CA ALA A 136 -6.01 -4.31 -6.40
C ALA A 136 -6.70 -5.38 -5.55
N ALA A 137 -6.26 -6.63 -5.64
CA ALA A 137 -6.76 -7.73 -4.81
C ALA A 137 -6.53 -7.47 -3.31
N GLN A 138 -5.38 -6.89 -2.94
CA GLN A 138 -5.08 -6.51 -1.56
C GLN A 138 -5.97 -5.35 -1.06
N ILE A 139 -6.28 -4.39 -1.93
CA ILE A 139 -7.20 -3.28 -1.60
C ILE A 139 -8.58 -3.81 -1.28
N LEU A 140 -9.13 -4.69 -2.14
CA LEU A 140 -10.42 -5.33 -1.92
C LEU A 140 -10.46 -6.08 -0.58
N LEU A 141 -9.39 -6.81 -0.28
CA LEU A 141 -9.26 -7.54 0.98
C LEU A 141 -9.24 -6.60 2.20
N LYS A 142 -8.49 -5.50 2.15
CA LYS A 142 -8.35 -4.57 3.28
C LYS A 142 -9.55 -3.65 3.47
N GLU A 143 -10.14 -3.12 2.38
CA GLU A 143 -11.25 -2.17 2.47
C GLU A 143 -12.60 -2.86 2.64
N SER A 144 -12.84 -3.90 1.87
CA SER A 144 -14.16 -4.51 1.75
C SER A 144 -14.23 -5.90 2.37
N ASN A 145 -13.11 -6.42 2.89
CA ASN A 145 -13.00 -7.80 3.37
C ASN A 145 -13.40 -8.84 2.29
N LEU A 146 -13.21 -8.46 1.03
CA LEU A 146 -13.50 -9.32 -0.12
C LEU A 146 -12.21 -9.98 -0.59
N GLY A 147 -12.23 -11.30 -0.65
CA GLY A 147 -11.15 -12.08 -1.22
C GLY A 147 -11.67 -12.97 -2.34
N ILE A 148 -10.88 -13.10 -3.39
CA ILE A 148 -11.21 -13.93 -4.55
C ILE A 148 -10.83 -15.36 -4.20
N GLN A 149 -11.83 -16.25 -4.14
CA GLN A 149 -11.60 -17.67 -3.91
C GLN A 149 -10.92 -18.33 -5.11
N ASN A 150 -10.04 -19.28 -4.83
CA ASN A 150 -9.30 -20.03 -5.86
C ASN A 150 -8.48 -19.12 -6.80
N ALA A 151 -8.00 -17.99 -6.31
CA ALA A 151 -7.17 -17.10 -7.07
C ALA A 151 -5.84 -17.77 -7.45
N VAL A 152 -5.30 -17.40 -8.62
CA VAL A 152 -3.93 -17.71 -9.04
C VAL A 152 -3.12 -16.43 -8.95
N PHE A 153 -2.12 -16.41 -8.08
CA PHE A 153 -1.19 -15.29 -7.97
C PHE A 153 0.04 -15.54 -8.82
N VAL A 154 0.34 -14.63 -9.74
CA VAL A 154 1.49 -14.72 -10.65
C VAL A 154 2.35 -13.47 -10.52
N GLY A 155 3.66 -13.64 -10.41
CA GLY A 155 4.57 -12.51 -10.35
C GLY A 155 5.90 -12.83 -9.69
N THR A 156 6.56 -11.80 -9.19
CA THR A 156 7.87 -11.91 -8.55
C THR A 156 7.96 -11.01 -7.32
N GLY A 157 8.83 -11.37 -6.40
CA GLY A 157 9.19 -10.56 -5.25
C GLY A 157 8.30 -10.72 -4.02
N PRO A 158 8.64 -10.03 -2.92
CA PRO A 158 8.04 -10.27 -1.61
C PRO A 158 6.56 -9.91 -1.50
N LEU A 159 6.05 -9.01 -2.35
CA LEU A 159 4.64 -8.62 -2.34
C LEU A 159 3.73 -9.80 -2.76
N LEU A 160 4.17 -10.61 -3.72
CA LEU A 160 3.46 -11.83 -4.13
C LEU A 160 3.19 -12.76 -2.94
N TYR A 161 4.23 -13.05 -2.17
CA TYR A 161 4.14 -13.93 -1.00
C TYR A 161 3.34 -13.31 0.14
N LEU A 162 3.50 -12.01 0.36
CA LEU A 162 2.74 -11.28 1.38
C LEU A 162 1.24 -11.38 1.13
N ILE A 163 0.79 -11.11 -0.11
CA ILE A 163 -0.64 -11.13 -0.43
C ILE A 163 -1.18 -12.55 -0.36
N ALA A 164 -0.48 -13.52 -0.92
CA ALA A 164 -0.87 -14.94 -0.82
C ALA A 164 -0.99 -15.37 0.65
N HIS A 165 -0.01 -15.05 1.49
CA HIS A 165 -0.07 -15.35 2.92
C HIS A 165 -1.25 -14.65 3.61
N GLN A 166 -1.55 -13.37 3.29
CA GLN A 166 -2.70 -12.67 3.84
C GLN A 166 -4.03 -13.34 3.48
N TYR A 167 -4.17 -13.84 2.25
CA TYR A 167 -5.35 -14.62 1.83
C TYR A 167 -5.51 -15.88 2.67
N LEU A 168 -4.43 -16.66 2.85
CA LEU A 168 -4.44 -17.86 3.70
C LEU A 168 -4.80 -17.54 5.15
N MET A 169 -4.24 -16.47 5.72
CA MET A 169 -4.57 -16.02 7.09
C MET A 169 -6.02 -15.58 7.24
N MET A 170 -6.65 -15.12 6.15
CA MET A 170 -8.08 -14.78 6.13
C MET A 170 -8.97 -16.02 5.91
N GLY A 171 -8.38 -17.18 5.68
CA GLY A 171 -9.12 -18.42 5.38
C GLY A 171 -9.65 -18.47 3.93
N ILE A 172 -9.08 -17.68 3.03
CA ILE A 172 -9.48 -17.62 1.62
C ILE A 172 -8.60 -18.59 0.85
N PRO A 173 -9.20 -19.63 0.21
CA PRO A 173 -8.43 -20.63 -0.53
C PRO A 173 -7.78 -20.02 -1.76
N ILE A 174 -6.51 -20.39 -1.99
CA ILE A 174 -5.71 -20.00 -3.15
C ILE A 174 -5.47 -21.26 -3.99
N LYS A 175 -5.69 -21.18 -5.31
CA LYS A 175 -5.45 -22.28 -6.23
C LYS A 175 -3.96 -22.46 -6.48
N ALA A 176 -3.25 -21.39 -6.82
CA ALA A 176 -1.83 -21.46 -7.10
C ALA A 176 -1.08 -20.15 -6.82
N VAL A 177 0.20 -20.28 -6.52
CA VAL A 177 1.19 -19.19 -6.54
C VAL A 177 2.27 -19.55 -7.53
N ILE A 178 2.45 -18.70 -8.52
CA ILE A 178 3.40 -18.86 -9.63
C ILE A 178 4.48 -17.79 -9.48
N ASP A 179 5.68 -18.21 -9.07
CA ASP A 179 6.83 -17.33 -8.95
C ASP A 179 7.65 -17.31 -10.24
N THR A 180 7.67 -16.17 -10.90
CA THR A 180 8.40 -15.94 -12.14
C THR A 180 9.84 -15.43 -11.93
N THR A 181 10.35 -15.47 -10.70
CA THR A 181 11.70 -15.00 -10.38
C THR A 181 12.77 -15.86 -11.06
N PRO A 182 13.62 -15.30 -11.94
CA PRO A 182 14.71 -16.04 -12.55
C PRO A 182 15.74 -16.50 -11.51
N LEU A 183 16.29 -17.70 -11.71
CA LEU A 183 17.34 -18.24 -10.85
C LEU A 183 18.55 -17.32 -10.71
N SER A 184 18.92 -16.61 -11.79
CA SER A 184 20.02 -15.64 -11.79
C SER A 184 19.86 -14.54 -10.74
N ASN A 185 18.61 -14.16 -10.41
CA ASN A 185 18.33 -13.13 -9.42
C ASN A 185 18.65 -13.62 -8.00
N TYR A 186 18.45 -14.91 -7.71
CA TYR A 186 18.83 -15.49 -6.42
C TYR A 186 20.34 -15.48 -6.25
N PHE A 187 21.11 -15.89 -7.27
CA PHE A 187 22.58 -15.85 -7.23
C PHE A 187 23.11 -14.42 -7.08
N ARG A 188 22.51 -13.45 -7.77
CA ARG A 188 22.87 -12.02 -7.65
C ARG A 188 22.53 -11.42 -6.29
N ALA A 189 21.59 -12.00 -5.56
CA ALA A 189 21.21 -11.55 -4.23
C ALA A 189 22.18 -12.01 -3.14
N ILE A 190 22.85 -13.15 -3.31
CA ILE A 190 23.75 -13.76 -2.29
C ILE A 190 24.78 -12.77 -1.76
N PRO A 191 25.58 -12.06 -2.59
CA PRO A 191 26.58 -11.11 -2.09
C PRO A 191 25.97 -9.94 -1.31
N LYS A 192 24.72 -9.58 -1.62
CA LYS A 192 24.01 -8.46 -1.01
C LYS A 192 23.43 -8.79 0.37
N ILE A 193 23.31 -10.08 0.70
CA ILE A 193 22.84 -10.55 2.02
C ILE A 193 23.76 -10.06 3.14
N VAL A 194 25.06 -9.96 2.87
CA VAL A 194 26.05 -9.45 3.85
C VAL A 194 25.79 -8.00 4.21
N GLY A 195 25.23 -7.18 3.29
CA GLY A 195 24.86 -5.78 3.52
C GLY A 195 23.56 -5.60 4.29
N LEU A 196 22.78 -6.65 4.52
CA LEU A 196 21.48 -6.61 5.22
C LEU A 196 21.60 -6.67 6.75
N ARG A 197 22.75 -6.27 7.30
CA ARG A 197 22.99 -6.20 8.75
C ARG A 197 21.87 -5.38 9.41
N GLY A 198 21.00 -6.04 10.19
CA GLY A 198 19.86 -5.44 10.90
C GLY A 198 18.45 -5.78 10.34
N ASN A 199 18.33 -6.31 9.11
CA ASN A 199 17.02 -6.63 8.50
C ASN A 199 16.71 -8.15 8.41
N TYR A 200 17.38 -8.97 9.20
CA TYR A 200 17.16 -10.43 9.21
C TYR A 200 15.69 -10.81 9.47
N ASN A 201 14.96 -10.01 10.25
CA ASN A 201 13.55 -10.24 10.54
C ASN A 201 12.66 -10.20 9.30
N GLU A 202 12.95 -9.35 8.32
CA GLU A 202 12.15 -9.26 7.09
C GLU A 202 12.43 -10.47 6.18
N ILE A 203 13.69 -10.94 6.12
CA ILE A 203 14.05 -12.17 5.41
C ILE A 203 13.34 -13.37 6.04
N TYR A 204 13.40 -13.48 7.36
CA TYR A 204 12.73 -14.55 8.10
C TYR A 204 11.22 -14.57 7.84
N LYS A 205 10.57 -13.39 7.82
CA LYS A 205 9.14 -13.29 7.46
C LYS A 205 8.88 -13.80 6.05
N GLY A 206 9.70 -13.41 5.06
CA GLY A 206 9.56 -13.88 3.69
C GLY A 206 9.67 -15.40 3.57
N ILE A 207 10.66 -16.01 4.24
CA ILE A 207 10.84 -17.46 4.29
C ILE A 207 9.64 -18.14 4.95
N LYS A 208 9.14 -17.57 6.06
CA LYS A 208 7.96 -18.07 6.75
C LYS A 208 6.73 -18.05 5.84
N TRP A 209 6.46 -16.95 5.14
CA TRP A 209 5.33 -16.85 4.22
C TRP A 209 5.38 -17.92 3.11
N ILE A 210 6.56 -18.12 2.51
CA ILE A 210 6.76 -19.19 1.51
C ILE A 210 6.51 -20.57 2.13
N GLY A 211 6.98 -20.79 3.36
CA GLY A 211 6.76 -22.03 4.09
C GLY A 211 5.28 -22.30 4.38
N ASP A 212 4.55 -21.27 4.81
CA ASP A 212 3.10 -21.36 5.09
C ASP A 212 2.30 -21.63 3.80
N ILE A 213 2.67 -20.97 2.68
CA ILE A 213 2.06 -21.22 1.37
C ILE A 213 2.29 -22.66 0.92
N LYS A 214 3.52 -23.17 1.03
CA LYS A 214 3.86 -24.55 0.62
C LYS A 214 3.22 -25.63 1.50
N LYS A 215 2.94 -25.31 2.76
CA LYS A 215 2.23 -26.22 3.68
C LYS A 215 0.70 -26.21 3.49
N SER A 216 0.16 -25.17 2.84
CA SER A 216 -1.23 -25.09 2.49
C SER A 216 -1.54 -25.96 1.26
N ASN A 217 -2.83 -26.16 0.97
CA ASN A 217 -3.28 -26.93 -0.20
C ASN A 217 -3.17 -26.10 -1.51
N THR A 218 -2.17 -25.21 -1.62
CA THR A 218 -1.93 -24.30 -2.73
C THR A 218 -0.83 -24.84 -3.63
N PHE A 219 -1.08 -24.92 -4.93
CA PHE A 219 -0.03 -25.27 -5.89
C PHE A 219 1.04 -24.16 -5.91
N PHE A 220 2.29 -24.53 -5.61
CA PHE A 220 3.42 -23.60 -5.68
C PHE A 220 4.33 -23.95 -6.84
N ILE A 221 4.37 -23.08 -7.85
CA ILE A 221 5.18 -23.27 -9.05
C ILE A 221 6.21 -22.14 -9.11
N SER A 222 7.47 -22.48 -9.36
CA SER A 222 8.56 -21.49 -9.43
C SER A 222 9.37 -21.68 -10.72
N ARG A 223 10.10 -20.63 -11.10
CA ARG A 223 11.03 -20.64 -12.25
C ARG A 223 10.32 -20.67 -13.61
N ILE A 224 9.17 -20.07 -13.73
CA ILE A 224 8.47 -19.94 -15.00
C ILE A 224 8.96 -18.64 -15.66
N SER A 225 9.43 -18.74 -16.89
CA SER A 225 9.90 -17.60 -17.68
C SER A 225 8.85 -17.05 -18.62
N ASP A 226 7.89 -17.87 -19.03
CA ASP A 226 6.83 -17.48 -19.95
C ASP A 226 5.48 -18.06 -19.50
N PHE A 227 4.42 -17.24 -19.56
CA PHE A 227 3.07 -17.66 -19.24
C PHE A 227 2.05 -16.79 -19.99
N ARG A 228 0.87 -17.36 -20.24
CA ARG A 228 -0.28 -16.66 -20.81
C ARG A 228 -1.53 -17.00 -19.99
N ILE A 229 -2.49 -16.08 -19.98
CA ILE A 229 -3.79 -16.25 -19.35
C ILE A 229 -4.78 -16.57 -20.46
N LEU A 230 -5.53 -17.65 -20.29
CA LEU A 230 -6.52 -18.15 -21.26
C LEU A 230 -7.93 -18.10 -20.68
#